data_fb055429680aba4cc123f22c83fc41b5
#
_entry.id   fb055429680aba4cc123f22c83fc41b5
#
_cell.length_a   1.000
_cell.length_b   1.000
_cell.length_c   1.000
_cell.angle_alpha   90.00
_cell.angle_beta   90.00
_cell.angle_gamma   90.00
#
_symmetry.space_group_name_H-M   'P 1'
#
loop_
_entity.id
_entity.type
_entity.pdbx_description
1 polymer ?
#
loop_
_entity_poly.entity_id
_entity_poly.type
_entity_poly.pdbx_seq_one_letter_code
_entity_poly.pdbx_strand_id
1 'polypeptide(L)'
;VADLVRDTSPSRVAVVGSFNVDHVWRVSTLPQAGATLGGEYASGPGGKGFNQAMAACRAGANTSFVCALGGDLGAQLARALCATDGIDLRDAESSAPTGTAGIYVDAGGRNCIVIGAGANAALEPEFVANALTSLEGVAVVLAQLESPLDAITHALEQGRARGATTILNPAPANAPANGRMLELADILTPNETEFAALLGRHVGERIDAEAVSSLDQGRLHALCRQLGHDSTVVVTMGASGCLVSHPESNLRGDDSACYRVSADAANAIDTTGAGDAFNGALAASLAQRPGLAFGDHIRFASRYAGRSTEQEGAALAMPRLAAG
;
A
#
# COMPACT_ATOMS: atom_id res chain seq x y z
N VAL A 1 3.73 -32.37 -28.08
CA VAL A 1 2.73 -31.44 -27.54
C VAL A 1 2.76 -31.71 -26.05
N ALA A 2 3.54 -30.93 -25.31
CA ALA A 2 3.55 -30.97 -23.84
C ALA A 2 2.34 -30.18 -23.37
N ASP A 3 1.37 -30.85 -22.76
CA ASP A 3 0.33 -30.24 -21.99
C ASP A 3 1.00 -29.45 -20.86
N LEU A 4 1.01 -28.13 -20.98
CA LEU A 4 1.26 -27.23 -19.87
C LEU A 4 0.10 -27.43 -18.88
N VAL A 5 0.30 -28.28 -17.89
CA VAL A 5 -0.55 -28.34 -16.71
C VAL A 5 -0.56 -26.91 -16.14
N ARG A 6 -1.63 -26.16 -16.38
CA ARG A 6 -1.86 -24.90 -15.68
C ARG A 6 -1.92 -25.27 -14.21
N ASP A 7 -0.95 -24.77 -13.45
CA ASP A 7 -0.99 -24.82 -11.99
C ASP A 7 -2.30 -24.17 -11.57
N THR A 8 -3.22 -24.98 -11.05
CA THR A 8 -4.55 -24.54 -10.59
C THR A 8 -4.52 -24.03 -9.16
N SER A 9 -3.34 -23.82 -8.58
CA SER A 9 -3.20 -23.18 -7.27
C SER A 9 -3.81 -21.78 -7.33
N PRO A 10 -4.69 -21.42 -6.37
CA PRO A 10 -5.31 -20.09 -6.39
C PRO A 10 -4.24 -19.01 -6.28
N SER A 11 -4.26 -18.08 -7.23
CA SER A 11 -3.33 -16.95 -7.27
C SER A 11 -3.42 -16.15 -5.98
N ARG A 12 -2.27 -15.93 -5.32
CA ARG A 12 -2.16 -15.32 -4.00
C ARG A 12 -1.52 -13.94 -4.06
N VAL A 13 -2.01 -13.02 -3.22
CA VAL A 13 -1.34 -11.77 -2.89
C VAL A 13 -0.63 -11.94 -1.55
N ALA A 14 0.68 -11.71 -1.53
CA ALA A 14 1.46 -11.62 -0.30
C ALA A 14 1.73 -10.14 0.02
N VAL A 15 1.20 -9.65 1.13
CA VAL A 15 1.46 -8.29 1.62
C VAL A 15 2.49 -8.36 2.73
N VAL A 16 3.59 -7.62 2.58
CA VAL A 16 4.65 -7.53 3.59
C VAL A 16 4.69 -6.11 4.14
N GLY A 17 4.47 -5.91 5.43
CA GLY A 17 4.42 -4.56 5.99
C GLY A 17 3.97 -4.49 7.44
N SER A 18 3.49 -3.33 7.83
CA SER A 18 3.18 -2.92 9.20
C SER A 18 1.76 -3.27 9.64
N PHE A 19 1.62 -3.47 10.95
CA PHE A 19 0.36 -3.37 11.66
C PHE A 19 0.50 -2.36 12.80
N ASN A 20 -0.49 -1.47 12.95
CA ASN A 20 -0.56 -0.53 14.07
C ASN A 20 -1.91 -0.61 14.77
N VAL A 21 -1.93 -0.29 16.06
CA VAL A 21 -3.14 0.16 16.73
C VAL A 21 -3.17 1.68 16.63
N ASP A 22 -4.14 2.20 15.91
CA ASP A 22 -4.33 3.64 15.77
C ASP A 22 -5.14 4.16 16.97
N HIS A 23 -4.61 5.18 17.64
CA HIS A 23 -5.22 5.91 18.72
C HIS A 23 -5.56 7.30 18.22
N VAL A 24 -6.84 7.58 18.04
CA VAL A 24 -7.33 8.83 17.45
C VAL A 24 -7.98 9.69 18.50
N TRP A 25 -7.52 10.94 18.64
CA TRP A 25 -8.15 11.97 19.44
C TRP A 25 -8.70 13.06 18.54
N ARG A 26 -10.03 13.25 18.56
CA ARG A 26 -10.68 14.38 17.93
C ARG A 26 -10.75 15.54 18.94
N VAL A 27 -10.12 16.65 18.61
CA VAL A 27 -9.95 17.81 19.50
C VAL A 27 -10.42 19.09 18.81
N SER A 28 -10.72 20.13 19.57
CA SER A 28 -11.12 21.43 18.99
C SER A 28 -9.98 22.11 18.24
N THR A 29 -8.75 21.94 18.73
CA THR A 29 -7.53 22.46 18.12
C THR A 29 -6.37 21.51 18.43
N LEU A 30 -5.34 21.45 17.55
CA LEU A 30 -4.16 20.64 17.83
C LEU A 30 -3.45 21.13 19.09
N PRO A 31 -3.01 20.22 20.01
CA PRO A 31 -2.37 20.60 21.26
C PRO A 31 -1.04 21.34 21.01
N GLN A 32 -0.85 22.44 21.74
CA GLN A 32 0.45 23.11 21.79
C GLN A 32 1.30 22.54 22.92
N ALA A 33 2.61 22.80 22.89
CA ALA A 33 3.52 22.37 23.95
C ALA A 33 3.03 22.83 25.33
N GLY A 34 2.88 21.89 26.26
CA GLY A 34 2.38 22.14 27.62
C GLY A 34 0.86 22.23 27.77
N ALA A 35 0.08 22.13 26.69
CA ALA A 35 -1.38 22.14 26.78
C ALA A 35 -1.96 20.79 27.20
N THR A 36 -3.04 20.82 27.99
CA THR A 36 -3.90 19.67 28.25
C THR A 36 -5.28 19.96 27.68
N LEU A 37 -5.73 19.12 26.75
CA LEU A 37 -7.04 19.28 26.10
C LEU A 37 -7.91 18.06 26.35
N GLY A 38 -9.23 18.28 26.45
CA GLY A 38 -10.23 17.23 26.34
C GLY A 38 -10.53 16.96 24.87
N GLY A 39 -10.83 15.70 24.53
CA GLY A 39 -11.22 15.30 23.18
C GLY A 39 -11.96 13.98 23.17
N GLU A 40 -12.56 13.65 22.04
CA GLU A 40 -13.16 12.34 21.81
C GLU A 40 -12.06 11.35 21.41
N TYR A 41 -12.10 10.16 22.00
CA TYR A 41 -11.12 9.10 21.76
C TYR A 41 -11.76 7.92 21.04
N ALA A 42 -11.06 7.43 20.04
CA ALA A 42 -11.33 6.16 19.37
C ALA A 42 -10.04 5.40 19.15
N SER A 43 -10.11 4.08 19.05
CA SER A 43 -8.98 3.26 18.62
C SER A 43 -9.43 2.21 17.62
N GLY A 44 -8.53 1.83 16.74
CA GLY A 44 -8.82 0.84 15.70
C GLY A 44 -7.55 0.27 15.07
N PRO A 45 -7.70 -0.72 14.17
CA PRO A 45 -6.58 -1.26 13.43
C PRO A 45 -6.12 -0.27 12.35
N GLY A 46 -4.81 -0.21 12.17
CA GLY A 46 -4.15 0.59 11.15
C GLY A 46 -2.83 -0.04 10.72
N GLY A 47 -1.96 0.78 10.15
CA GLY A 47 -0.72 0.36 9.50
C GLY A 47 -0.95 0.05 8.02
N LYS A 48 -0.09 0.60 7.15
CA LYS A 48 -0.26 0.49 5.69
C LYS A 48 -0.29 -0.95 5.22
N GLY A 49 0.58 -1.81 5.79
CA GLY A 49 0.60 -3.23 5.45
C GLY A 49 -0.73 -3.91 5.73
N PHE A 50 -1.28 -3.72 6.91
CA PHE A 50 -2.56 -4.32 7.29
C PHE A 50 -3.73 -3.74 6.47
N ASN A 51 -3.77 -2.41 6.27
CA ASN A 51 -4.80 -1.77 5.46
C ASN A 51 -4.82 -2.35 4.04
N GLN A 52 -3.64 -2.51 3.42
CA GLN A 52 -3.50 -3.07 2.07
C GLN A 52 -3.84 -4.56 2.02
N ALA A 53 -3.51 -5.33 3.05
CA ALA A 53 -3.90 -6.74 3.16
C ALA A 53 -5.43 -6.90 3.28
N MET A 54 -6.07 -6.07 4.11
CA MET A 54 -7.53 -6.03 4.22
C MET A 54 -8.19 -5.66 2.90
N ALA A 55 -7.65 -4.65 2.20
CA ALA A 55 -8.15 -4.23 0.90
C ALA A 55 -8.02 -5.35 -0.14
N ALA A 56 -6.86 -6.02 -0.22
CA ALA A 56 -6.64 -7.11 -1.16
C ALA A 56 -7.59 -8.29 -0.90
N CYS A 57 -7.72 -8.69 0.37
CA CYS A 57 -8.62 -9.77 0.77
C CYS A 57 -10.08 -9.44 0.46
N ARG A 58 -10.56 -8.27 0.85
CA ARG A 58 -11.94 -7.83 0.64
C ARG A 58 -12.25 -7.52 -0.82
N ALA A 59 -11.24 -7.24 -1.64
CA ALA A 59 -11.35 -7.19 -3.09
C ALA A 59 -11.40 -8.59 -3.74
N GLY A 60 -11.35 -9.66 -2.94
CA GLY A 60 -11.58 -11.05 -3.32
C GLY A 60 -10.31 -11.90 -3.51
N ALA A 61 -9.10 -11.36 -3.26
CA ALA A 61 -7.87 -12.13 -3.42
C ALA A 61 -7.63 -13.11 -2.25
N ASN A 62 -7.08 -14.27 -2.55
CA ASN A 62 -6.42 -15.10 -1.54
C ASN A 62 -5.19 -14.33 -1.03
N THR A 63 -5.21 -13.90 0.25
CA THR A 63 -4.25 -12.94 0.78
C THR A 63 -3.49 -13.50 1.97
N SER A 64 -2.17 -13.39 1.94
CA SER A 64 -1.30 -13.58 3.10
C SER A 64 -0.75 -12.23 3.56
N PHE A 65 -0.66 -12.06 4.88
CA PHE A 65 -0.07 -10.86 5.48
C PHE A 65 1.15 -11.25 6.32
N VAL A 66 2.31 -10.72 5.96
CA VAL A 66 3.60 -10.96 6.63
C VAL A 66 3.99 -9.71 7.40
N CYS A 67 4.08 -9.80 8.71
CA CYS A 67 4.38 -8.66 9.59
C CYS A 67 5.12 -9.10 10.87
N ALA A 68 5.39 -8.17 11.77
CA ALA A 68 5.84 -8.48 13.12
C ALA A 68 4.85 -7.90 14.14
N LEU A 69 4.55 -8.66 15.18
CA LEU A 69 3.61 -8.30 16.25
C LEU A 69 4.23 -8.50 17.62
N GLY A 70 3.78 -7.74 18.60
CA GLY A 70 4.15 -7.95 20.00
C GLY A 70 3.36 -9.08 20.68
N GLY A 71 3.57 -9.24 21.99
CA GLY A 71 2.83 -10.18 22.85
C GLY A 71 1.62 -9.53 23.54
N ASP A 72 0.94 -8.58 22.94
CA ASP A 72 -0.02 -7.67 23.58
C ASP A 72 -1.44 -7.72 22.95
N LEU A 73 -2.34 -6.86 23.43
CA LEU A 73 -3.72 -6.76 22.93
C LEU A 73 -3.77 -6.29 21.45
N GLY A 74 -2.80 -5.48 21.00
CA GLY A 74 -2.69 -5.08 19.59
C GLY A 74 -2.45 -6.29 18.69
N ALA A 75 -1.57 -7.19 19.09
CA ALA A 75 -1.33 -8.45 18.37
C ALA A 75 -2.57 -9.36 18.35
N GLN A 76 -3.29 -9.45 19.47
CA GLN A 76 -4.54 -10.21 19.53
C GLN A 76 -5.60 -9.62 18.56
N LEU A 77 -5.71 -8.30 18.49
CA LEU A 77 -6.59 -7.61 17.55
C LEU A 77 -6.22 -7.94 16.10
N ALA A 78 -4.93 -7.85 15.72
CA ALA A 78 -4.46 -8.19 14.39
C ALA A 78 -4.83 -9.63 14.00
N ARG A 79 -4.53 -10.59 14.88
CA ARG A 79 -4.83 -12.02 14.66
C ARG A 79 -6.32 -12.29 14.52
N ALA A 80 -7.15 -11.66 15.37
CA ALA A 80 -8.60 -11.80 15.32
C ALA A 80 -9.20 -11.25 14.01
N LEU A 81 -8.73 -10.09 13.57
CA LEU A 81 -9.20 -9.47 12.32
C LEU A 81 -8.76 -10.27 11.09
N CYS A 82 -7.51 -10.73 11.05
CA CYS A 82 -7.05 -11.60 9.97
C CYS A 82 -7.87 -12.89 9.88
N ALA A 83 -8.15 -13.54 11.04
CA ALA A 83 -8.97 -14.74 11.09
C ALA A 83 -10.41 -14.47 10.62
N THR A 84 -10.99 -13.33 10.99
CA THR A 84 -12.37 -12.94 10.60
C THR A 84 -12.50 -12.71 9.10
N ASP A 85 -11.51 -12.09 8.48
CA ASP A 85 -11.52 -11.80 7.03
C ASP A 85 -10.92 -12.95 6.20
N GLY A 86 -10.33 -13.98 6.83
CA GLY A 86 -9.71 -15.10 6.12
C GLY A 86 -8.33 -14.78 5.54
N ILE A 87 -7.62 -13.81 6.12
CA ILE A 87 -6.24 -13.48 5.75
C ILE A 87 -5.29 -14.50 6.43
N ASP A 88 -4.43 -15.12 5.62
CA ASP A 88 -3.37 -16.02 6.11
C ASP A 88 -2.25 -15.19 6.74
N LEU A 89 -2.32 -15.03 8.07
CA LEU A 89 -1.37 -14.22 8.83
C LEU A 89 -0.06 -14.99 9.07
N ARG A 90 1.07 -14.34 8.78
CA ARG A 90 2.44 -14.80 9.04
C ARG A 90 3.13 -13.74 9.89
N ASP A 91 3.02 -13.86 11.20
CA ASP A 91 3.56 -12.87 12.14
C ASP A 91 4.82 -13.37 12.86
N ALA A 92 5.88 -12.55 12.80
CA ALA A 92 7.06 -12.69 13.66
C ALA A 92 6.70 -12.18 15.05
N GLU A 93 6.96 -12.97 16.09
CA GLU A 93 6.80 -12.52 17.46
C GLU A 93 7.98 -11.63 17.89
N SER A 94 7.67 -10.46 18.44
CA SER A 94 8.64 -9.49 18.93
C SER A 94 8.48 -9.26 20.43
N SER A 95 9.59 -9.00 21.12
CA SER A 95 9.59 -8.53 22.51
C SER A 95 9.16 -7.07 22.65
N ALA A 96 9.21 -6.29 21.56
CA ALA A 96 8.67 -4.93 21.51
C ALA A 96 7.14 -4.97 21.43
N PRO A 97 6.43 -3.95 21.96
CA PRO A 97 4.99 -3.86 21.80
C PRO A 97 4.59 -3.74 20.33
N THR A 98 3.38 -4.16 19.99
CA THR A 98 2.79 -3.95 18.66
C THR A 98 2.85 -2.47 18.28
N GLY A 99 3.06 -2.16 17.01
CA GLY A 99 3.12 -0.80 16.50
C GLY A 99 1.87 0.01 16.85
N THR A 100 2.05 1.31 17.07
CA THR A 100 0.96 2.24 17.41
C THR A 100 1.09 3.54 16.63
N ALA A 101 -0.05 4.20 16.39
CA ALA A 101 -0.09 5.57 15.92
C ALA A 101 -0.94 6.43 16.87
N GLY A 102 -0.38 7.53 17.38
CA GLY A 102 -1.11 8.57 18.06
C GLY A 102 -1.53 9.65 17.05
N ILE A 103 -2.83 9.79 16.83
CA ILE A 103 -3.40 10.65 15.78
C ILE A 103 -4.28 11.71 16.44
N TYR A 104 -3.92 12.97 16.28
CA TYR A 104 -4.71 14.09 16.73
C TYR A 104 -5.34 14.77 15.52
N VAL A 105 -6.67 14.94 15.53
CA VAL A 105 -7.42 15.57 14.44
C VAL A 105 -8.21 16.73 15.01
N ASP A 106 -8.01 17.93 14.48
CA ASP A 106 -8.77 19.11 14.91
C ASP A 106 -10.09 19.29 14.14
N ALA A 107 -10.91 20.25 14.60
CA ALA A 107 -12.21 20.55 13.98
C ALA A 107 -12.10 21.01 12.51
N GLY A 108 -10.93 21.45 12.05
CA GLY A 108 -10.64 21.81 10.66
C GLY A 108 -10.12 20.64 9.81
N GLY A 109 -10.04 19.43 10.37
CA GLY A 109 -9.51 18.24 9.68
C GLY A 109 -7.99 18.19 9.59
N ARG A 110 -7.25 19.13 10.20
CA ARG A 110 -5.79 19.08 10.26
C ARG A 110 -5.38 18.00 11.26
N ASN A 111 -4.34 17.27 10.94
CA ASN A 111 -3.85 16.21 11.82
C ASN A 111 -2.39 16.39 12.25
N CYS A 112 -2.05 15.72 13.34
CA CYS A 112 -0.69 15.50 13.79
C CYS A 112 -0.58 14.02 14.17
N ILE A 113 0.42 13.34 13.61
CA ILE A 113 0.58 11.88 13.76
C ILE A 113 1.96 11.58 14.33
N VAL A 114 1.98 10.75 15.37
CA VAL A 114 3.21 10.20 15.94
C VAL A 114 3.14 8.68 15.88
N ILE A 115 4.13 8.07 15.24
CA ILE A 115 4.23 6.62 15.09
C ILE A 115 5.18 6.05 16.14
N GLY A 116 4.71 5.06 16.88
CA GLY A 116 5.53 4.15 17.66
C GLY A 116 5.71 2.86 16.85
N ALA A 117 6.84 2.70 16.17
CA ALA A 117 7.06 1.57 15.28
C ALA A 117 6.91 0.21 15.97
N GLY A 118 7.40 0.11 17.23
CA GLY A 118 7.25 -1.12 18.01
C GLY A 118 7.77 -2.35 17.27
N ALA A 119 6.98 -3.40 17.27
CA ALA A 119 7.29 -4.66 16.60
C ALA A 119 7.53 -4.52 15.08
N ASN A 120 6.90 -3.53 14.42
CA ASN A 120 7.15 -3.30 12.98
C ASN A 120 8.64 -3.08 12.69
N ALA A 121 9.39 -2.44 13.60
CA ALA A 121 10.83 -2.21 13.46
C ALA A 121 11.68 -3.49 13.65
N ALA A 122 11.08 -4.57 14.13
CA ALA A 122 11.74 -5.85 14.38
C ALA A 122 11.46 -6.91 13.31
N LEU A 123 10.82 -6.55 12.19
CA LEU A 123 10.60 -7.48 11.08
C LEU A 123 11.94 -7.77 10.39
N GLU A 124 12.42 -9.00 10.50
CA GLU A 124 13.70 -9.42 9.98
C GLU A 124 13.61 -9.95 8.54
N PRO A 125 14.62 -9.67 7.68
CA PRO A 125 14.66 -10.16 6.30
C PRO A 125 14.55 -11.68 6.17
N GLU A 126 15.19 -12.43 7.07
CA GLU A 126 15.16 -13.90 7.07
C GLU A 126 13.75 -14.43 7.35
N PHE A 127 13.02 -13.82 8.29
CA PHE A 127 11.62 -14.18 8.54
C PHE A 127 10.77 -13.96 7.30
N VAL A 128 10.90 -12.81 6.64
CA VAL A 128 10.17 -12.48 5.41
C VAL A 128 10.49 -13.50 4.31
N ALA A 129 11.77 -13.83 4.11
CA ALA A 129 12.18 -14.81 3.11
C ALA A 129 11.57 -16.20 3.38
N ASN A 130 11.60 -16.66 4.63
CA ASN A 130 11.04 -17.95 5.04
C ASN A 130 9.51 -17.96 4.90
N ALA A 131 8.83 -16.90 5.32
CA ALA A 131 7.39 -16.76 5.18
C ALA A 131 6.98 -16.83 3.70
N LEU A 132 7.58 -16.01 2.83
CA LEU A 132 7.28 -16.03 1.40
C LEU A 132 7.63 -17.37 0.74
N THR A 133 8.69 -18.04 1.21
CA THR A 133 9.08 -19.37 0.70
C THR A 133 8.05 -20.44 1.02
N SER A 134 7.39 -20.34 2.15
CA SER A 134 6.35 -21.30 2.56
C SER A 134 4.99 -21.09 1.87
N LEU A 135 4.81 -19.97 1.16
CA LEU A 135 3.56 -19.66 0.47
C LEU A 135 3.58 -20.21 -0.96
N GLU A 136 2.50 -20.86 -1.34
CA GLU A 136 2.27 -21.36 -2.69
C GLU A 136 1.43 -20.37 -3.51
N GLY A 137 1.64 -20.33 -4.82
CA GLY A 137 0.84 -19.57 -5.77
C GLY A 137 0.95 -18.04 -5.61
N VAL A 138 2.04 -17.51 -5.04
CA VAL A 138 2.23 -16.06 -4.90
C VAL A 138 2.37 -15.42 -6.27
N ALA A 139 1.35 -14.72 -6.71
CA ALA A 139 1.30 -13.99 -7.98
C ALA A 139 1.71 -12.52 -7.84
N VAL A 140 1.49 -11.93 -6.65
CA VAL A 140 1.80 -10.52 -6.36
C VAL A 140 2.43 -10.42 -4.98
N VAL A 141 3.54 -9.68 -4.87
CA VAL A 141 4.11 -9.20 -3.60
C VAL A 141 3.90 -7.70 -3.52
N LEU A 142 3.23 -7.25 -2.47
CA LEU A 142 2.91 -5.84 -2.21
C LEU A 142 3.60 -5.40 -0.91
N ALA A 143 4.36 -4.30 -0.95
CA ALA A 143 5.08 -3.79 0.20
C ALA A 143 5.03 -2.27 0.31
N GLN A 144 5.29 -1.75 1.54
CA GLN A 144 5.33 -0.33 1.88
C GLN A 144 6.59 -0.06 2.73
N LEU A 145 6.77 1.16 3.24
CA LEU A 145 8.00 1.58 3.91
C LEU A 145 7.81 1.86 5.42
N GLU A 146 6.83 1.23 6.06
CA GLU A 146 6.63 1.30 7.53
C GLU A 146 7.30 0.14 8.29
N SER A 147 8.07 -0.69 7.59
CA SER A 147 8.89 -1.79 8.13
C SER A 147 10.34 -1.60 7.73
N PRO A 148 11.32 -2.32 8.31
CA PRO A 148 12.72 -2.19 7.96
C PRO A 148 12.97 -2.35 6.46
N LEU A 149 13.78 -1.45 5.90
CA LEU A 149 13.99 -1.37 4.45
C LEU A 149 14.67 -2.62 3.87
N ASP A 150 15.50 -3.27 4.65
CA ASP A 150 16.14 -4.55 4.29
C ASP A 150 15.14 -5.70 4.23
N ALA A 151 14.17 -5.77 5.15
CA ALA A 151 13.07 -6.72 5.12
C ALA A 151 12.18 -6.50 3.88
N ILE A 152 11.86 -5.24 3.56
CA ILE A 152 11.08 -4.89 2.36
C ILE A 152 11.88 -5.18 1.08
N THR A 153 13.17 -4.87 1.05
CA THR A 153 14.05 -5.22 -0.08
C THR A 153 14.03 -6.72 -0.33
N HIS A 154 14.18 -7.53 0.71
CA HIS A 154 14.11 -8.99 0.62
C HIS A 154 12.74 -9.48 0.13
N ALA A 155 11.65 -8.85 0.56
CA ALA A 155 10.32 -9.19 0.06
C ALA A 155 10.21 -9.04 -1.46
N LEU A 156 10.69 -7.90 -1.99
CA LEU A 156 10.69 -7.63 -3.43
C LEU A 156 11.62 -8.60 -4.19
N GLU A 157 12.81 -8.89 -3.64
CA GLU A 157 13.76 -9.86 -4.22
C GLU A 157 13.16 -11.27 -4.32
N GLN A 158 12.54 -11.75 -3.24
CA GLN A 158 11.87 -13.05 -3.21
C GLN A 158 10.66 -13.10 -4.17
N GLY A 159 9.90 -12.00 -4.27
CA GLY A 159 8.82 -11.88 -5.24
C GLY A 159 9.32 -12.07 -6.68
N ARG A 160 10.31 -11.29 -7.09
CA ARG A 160 10.91 -11.38 -8.42
C ARG A 160 11.53 -12.74 -8.72
N ALA A 161 12.26 -13.30 -7.77
CA ALA A 161 12.90 -14.62 -7.93
C ALA A 161 11.88 -15.73 -8.20
N ARG A 162 10.62 -15.55 -7.83
CA ARG A 162 9.50 -16.47 -8.02
C ARG A 162 8.60 -16.14 -9.20
N GLY A 163 8.92 -15.06 -9.94
CA GLY A 163 8.11 -14.58 -11.04
C GLY A 163 6.81 -13.90 -10.63
N ALA A 164 6.67 -13.53 -9.35
CA ALA A 164 5.55 -12.72 -8.88
C ALA A 164 5.73 -11.26 -9.32
N THR A 165 4.63 -10.57 -9.60
CA THR A 165 4.64 -9.11 -9.80
C THR A 165 4.92 -8.41 -8.47
N THR A 166 5.93 -7.54 -8.44
CA THR A 166 6.28 -6.77 -7.24
C THR A 166 5.71 -5.36 -7.29
N ILE A 167 4.99 -4.97 -6.25
CA ILE A 167 4.43 -3.63 -6.09
C ILE A 167 5.07 -2.98 -4.87
N LEU A 168 5.66 -1.82 -5.06
CA LEU A 168 6.13 -0.96 -3.96
C LEU A 168 5.25 0.29 -3.89
N ASN A 169 4.53 0.42 -2.78
CA ASN A 169 3.95 1.69 -2.38
C ASN A 169 4.98 2.45 -1.53
N PRO A 170 5.63 3.50 -2.04
CA PRO A 170 6.78 4.13 -1.38
C PRO A 170 6.34 5.08 -0.25
N ALA A 171 5.36 4.65 0.53
CA ALA A 171 4.75 5.37 1.64
C ALA A 171 5.31 4.90 3.00
N PRO A 172 5.56 5.82 3.94
CA PRO A 172 5.35 7.27 3.85
C PRO A 172 6.49 8.02 3.14
N ALA A 173 6.21 9.23 2.66
CA ALA A 173 7.14 10.04 1.85
C ALA A 173 8.49 10.36 2.52
N ASN A 174 8.54 10.39 3.85
CA ASN A 174 9.76 10.61 4.63
C ASN A 174 10.62 9.35 4.78
N ALA A 175 10.11 8.17 4.42
CA ALA A 175 10.91 6.95 4.45
C ALA A 175 12.01 6.97 3.37
N PRO A 176 13.23 6.49 3.70
CA PRO A 176 14.37 6.60 2.79
C PRO A 176 14.42 5.42 1.80
N ALA A 177 13.43 5.28 0.91
CA ALA A 177 13.51 4.30 -0.18
C ALA A 177 14.86 4.41 -0.89
N ASN A 178 15.51 3.30 -1.16
CA ASN A 178 16.78 3.26 -1.87
C ASN A 178 16.61 2.85 -3.34
N GLY A 179 17.65 3.08 -4.18
CA GLY A 179 17.59 2.76 -5.60
C GLY A 179 17.33 1.28 -5.89
N ARG A 180 17.87 0.38 -5.04
CA ARG A 180 17.66 -1.07 -5.19
C ARG A 180 16.18 -1.46 -5.07
N MET A 181 15.45 -0.85 -4.14
CA MET A 181 14.01 -1.11 -3.97
C MET A 181 13.21 -0.65 -5.21
N LEU A 182 13.59 0.51 -5.79
CA LEU A 182 12.96 1.02 -7.00
C LEU A 182 13.20 0.10 -8.20
N GLU A 183 14.42 -0.45 -8.33
CA GLU A 183 14.77 -1.43 -9.38
C GLU A 183 14.05 -2.77 -9.22
N LEU A 184 13.77 -3.18 -7.98
CA LEU A 184 13.10 -4.45 -7.68
C LEU A 184 11.58 -4.37 -7.84
N ALA A 185 11.01 -3.18 -7.82
CA ALA A 185 9.58 -2.99 -8.01
C ALA A 185 9.22 -3.03 -9.50
N ASP A 186 8.32 -3.91 -9.89
CA ASP A 186 7.71 -3.90 -11.22
C ASP A 186 6.71 -2.76 -11.38
N ILE A 187 6.08 -2.36 -10.25
CA ILE A 187 5.10 -1.28 -10.18
C ILE A 187 5.41 -0.42 -8.96
N LEU A 188 5.52 0.89 -9.18
CA LEU A 188 5.63 1.91 -8.14
C LEU A 188 4.32 2.70 -8.06
N THR A 189 3.81 2.91 -6.85
CA THR A 189 2.52 3.59 -6.65
C THR A 189 2.64 4.79 -5.69
N PRO A 190 3.48 5.79 -5.99
CA PRO A 190 3.56 6.99 -5.16
C PRO A 190 2.31 7.87 -5.29
N ASN A 191 1.94 8.56 -4.20
CA ASN A 191 1.09 9.75 -4.28
C ASN A 191 1.93 10.99 -4.64
N GLU A 192 1.31 12.18 -4.73
CA GLU A 192 1.99 13.42 -5.10
C GLU A 192 3.17 13.74 -4.17
N THR A 193 2.99 13.58 -2.86
CA THR A 193 4.03 13.87 -1.85
C THR A 193 5.19 12.87 -1.93
N GLU A 194 4.87 11.60 -2.06
CA GLU A 194 5.83 10.52 -2.21
C GLU A 194 6.61 10.65 -3.53
N PHE A 195 5.90 10.99 -4.61
CA PHE A 195 6.53 11.21 -5.93
C PHE A 195 7.51 12.37 -5.90
N ALA A 196 7.11 13.52 -5.34
CA ALA A 196 7.99 14.68 -5.19
C ALA A 196 9.23 14.37 -4.33
N ALA A 197 9.04 13.63 -3.22
CA ALA A 197 10.13 13.20 -2.35
C ALA A 197 11.13 12.25 -3.06
N LEU A 198 10.60 11.28 -3.83
CA LEU A 198 11.43 10.35 -4.61
C LEU A 198 12.21 11.07 -5.72
N LEU A 199 11.58 12.00 -6.44
CA LEU A 199 12.27 12.81 -7.47
C LEU A 199 13.41 13.63 -6.86
N GLY A 200 13.16 14.29 -5.72
CA GLY A 200 14.20 15.04 -5.02
C GLY A 200 15.40 14.17 -4.62
N ARG A 201 15.13 12.94 -4.20
CA ARG A 201 16.15 12.02 -3.66
C ARG A 201 16.93 11.29 -4.78
N HIS A 202 16.24 10.80 -5.81
CA HIS A 202 16.83 9.90 -6.80
C HIS A 202 17.13 10.56 -8.15
N VAL A 203 16.43 11.63 -8.48
CA VAL A 203 16.56 12.32 -9.78
C VAL A 203 17.23 13.68 -9.62
N GLY A 204 17.17 14.27 -8.43
CA GLY A 204 17.65 15.64 -8.17
C GLY A 204 16.66 16.73 -8.60
N GLU A 205 15.46 16.34 -9.04
CA GLU A 205 14.38 17.27 -9.42
C GLU A 205 13.54 17.64 -8.19
N ARG A 206 13.34 18.94 -7.99
CA ARG A 206 12.51 19.47 -6.90
C ARG A 206 11.21 20.02 -7.49
N ILE A 207 10.12 19.37 -7.16
CA ILE A 207 8.76 19.82 -7.51
C ILE A 207 7.93 19.94 -6.24
N ASP A 208 7.00 20.87 -6.26
CA ASP A 208 6.01 20.97 -5.20
C ASP A 208 4.99 19.83 -5.36
N ALA A 209 4.70 19.13 -4.27
CA ALA A 209 3.71 18.05 -4.28
C ALA A 209 2.33 18.53 -4.78
N GLU A 210 1.92 19.73 -4.37
CA GLU A 210 0.64 20.34 -4.80
C GLU A 210 0.59 20.63 -6.31
N ALA A 211 1.75 20.82 -6.95
CA ALA A 211 1.85 21.09 -8.39
C ALA A 211 1.80 19.82 -9.25
N VAL A 212 2.02 18.61 -8.66
CA VAL A 212 2.14 17.36 -9.43
C VAL A 212 0.90 17.09 -10.27
N SER A 213 -0.29 17.24 -9.70
CA SER A 213 -1.55 16.97 -10.41
C SER A 213 -1.80 17.92 -11.59
N SER A 214 -1.23 19.13 -11.56
CA SER A 214 -1.35 20.17 -12.58
C SER A 214 -0.30 20.08 -13.70
N LEU A 215 0.74 19.25 -13.55
CA LEU A 215 1.73 19.03 -14.59
C LEU A 215 1.09 18.46 -15.86
N ASP A 216 1.57 18.89 -17.02
CA ASP A 216 1.17 18.27 -18.28
C ASP A 216 1.61 16.78 -18.31
N GLN A 217 0.86 15.98 -19.08
CA GLN A 217 1.07 14.53 -19.13
C GLN A 217 2.46 14.14 -19.61
N GLY A 218 3.00 14.85 -20.59
CA GLY A 218 4.33 14.56 -21.15
C GLY A 218 5.45 14.83 -20.14
N ARG A 219 5.38 15.95 -19.41
CA ARG A 219 6.36 16.26 -18.36
C ARG A 219 6.28 15.24 -17.23
N LEU A 220 5.08 14.90 -16.78
CA LEU A 220 4.89 13.94 -15.70
C LEU A 220 5.38 12.53 -16.10
N HIS A 221 5.10 12.13 -17.35
CA HIS A 221 5.63 10.89 -17.92
C HIS A 221 7.17 10.87 -17.92
N ALA A 222 7.80 11.94 -18.41
CA ALA A 222 9.25 12.04 -18.44
C ALA A 222 9.88 11.91 -17.04
N LEU A 223 9.27 12.51 -16.02
CA LEU A 223 9.71 12.39 -14.63
C LEU A 223 9.52 10.97 -14.10
N CYS A 224 8.41 10.31 -14.41
CA CYS A 224 8.19 8.91 -14.06
C CYS A 224 9.26 7.99 -14.68
N ARG A 225 9.66 8.24 -15.93
CA ARG A 225 10.70 7.44 -16.60
C ARG A 225 12.10 7.64 -16.00
N GLN A 226 12.39 8.82 -15.48
CA GLN A 226 13.64 9.09 -14.77
C GLN A 226 13.67 8.39 -13.41
N LEU A 227 12.52 8.29 -12.72
CA LEU A 227 12.40 7.65 -11.42
C LEU A 227 12.41 6.12 -11.51
N GLY A 228 11.57 5.56 -12.36
CA GLY A 228 11.34 4.12 -12.47
C GLY A 228 11.66 3.61 -13.86
N HIS A 229 12.95 3.58 -14.25
CA HIS A 229 13.42 3.31 -15.60
C HIS A 229 12.72 2.11 -16.26
N ASP A 230 12.65 0.97 -15.57
CA ASP A 230 12.04 -0.28 -16.05
C ASP A 230 10.69 -0.61 -15.38
N SER A 231 10.27 0.21 -14.42
CA SER A 231 9.03 -0.01 -13.65
C SER A 231 7.86 0.74 -14.27
N THR A 232 6.66 0.20 -14.15
CA THR A 232 5.44 1.00 -14.31
C THR A 232 5.27 1.91 -13.10
N VAL A 233 5.11 3.21 -13.33
CA VAL A 233 4.86 4.20 -12.27
C VAL A 233 3.42 4.66 -12.34
N VAL A 234 2.69 4.52 -11.23
CA VAL A 234 1.30 4.99 -11.09
C VAL A 234 1.29 6.10 -10.06
N VAL A 235 1.21 7.34 -10.50
CA VAL A 235 1.12 8.49 -9.58
C VAL A 235 -0.34 8.71 -9.22
N THR A 236 -0.70 8.46 -7.96
CA THR A 236 -2.07 8.68 -7.46
C THR A 236 -2.23 10.14 -7.02
N MET A 237 -3.36 10.77 -7.37
CA MET A 237 -3.62 12.21 -7.18
C MET A 237 -5.01 12.45 -6.59
N GLY A 238 -5.41 11.62 -5.63
CA GLY A 238 -6.69 11.72 -4.94
C GLY A 238 -7.88 11.85 -5.90
N ALA A 239 -8.68 12.91 -5.72
CA ALA A 239 -9.85 13.17 -6.57
C ALA A 239 -9.51 13.46 -8.04
N SER A 240 -8.25 13.78 -8.35
CA SER A 240 -7.78 13.95 -9.74
C SER A 240 -7.47 12.61 -10.43
N GLY A 241 -7.66 11.48 -9.75
CA GLY A 241 -7.40 10.16 -10.29
C GLY A 241 -5.93 9.76 -10.23
N CYS A 242 -5.39 9.22 -11.30
CA CYS A 242 -3.97 8.86 -11.37
C CYS A 242 -3.41 8.98 -12.78
N LEU A 243 -2.08 9.05 -12.87
CA LEU A 243 -1.35 8.90 -14.12
C LEU A 243 -0.64 7.55 -14.11
N VAL A 244 -0.76 6.81 -15.19
CA VAL A 244 0.00 5.59 -15.47
C VAL A 244 1.11 5.93 -16.44
N SER A 245 2.32 5.46 -16.12
CA SER A 245 3.50 5.63 -16.95
C SER A 245 4.26 4.31 -17.06
N HIS A 246 4.26 3.72 -18.23
CA HIS A 246 4.99 2.49 -18.56
C HIS A 246 6.34 2.79 -19.21
N PRO A 247 7.34 1.92 -19.06
CA PRO A 247 8.45 1.86 -19.98
C PRO A 247 7.94 1.34 -21.34
N GLU A 248 8.46 1.86 -22.44
CA GLU A 248 8.04 1.43 -23.79
C GLU A 248 8.28 -0.06 -24.06
N SER A 249 9.23 -0.65 -23.33
CA SER A 249 9.54 -2.09 -23.42
C SER A 249 8.47 -3.01 -22.83
N ASN A 250 7.57 -2.48 -21.99
CA ASN A 250 6.54 -3.27 -21.32
C ASN A 250 5.30 -2.42 -20.98
N LEU A 251 4.32 -2.42 -21.87
CA LEU A 251 3.05 -1.70 -21.70
C LEU A 251 2.01 -2.47 -20.86
N ARG A 252 2.33 -3.66 -20.38
CA ARG A 252 1.44 -4.53 -19.58
C ARG A 252 0.05 -4.74 -20.21
N GLY A 253 0.02 -4.88 -21.55
CA GLY A 253 -1.22 -5.09 -22.31
C GLY A 253 -2.00 -3.83 -22.65
N ASP A 254 -1.51 -2.66 -22.31
CA ASP A 254 -2.09 -1.37 -22.72
C ASP A 254 -1.57 -0.92 -24.11
N ASP A 255 -2.35 -0.06 -24.77
CA ASP A 255 -2.00 0.49 -26.09
C ASP A 255 -1.12 1.75 -26.01
N SER A 256 -0.95 2.33 -24.83
CA SER A 256 -0.23 3.58 -24.60
C SER A 256 0.72 3.50 -23.42
N ALA A 257 1.91 4.05 -23.60
CA ALA A 257 2.90 4.13 -22.52
C ALA A 257 2.52 5.14 -21.42
N CYS A 258 1.64 6.11 -21.70
CA CYS A 258 1.23 7.09 -20.71
C CYS A 258 -0.21 7.55 -20.91
N TYR A 259 -0.99 7.49 -19.82
CA TYR A 259 -2.37 7.97 -19.82
C TYR A 259 -2.83 8.33 -18.41
N ARG A 260 -3.91 9.12 -18.33
CA ARG A 260 -4.60 9.43 -17.07
C ARG A 260 -5.86 8.59 -16.92
N VAL A 261 -6.14 8.19 -15.69
CA VAL A 261 -7.39 7.57 -15.29
C VAL A 261 -8.05 8.49 -14.28
N SER A 262 -9.26 8.97 -14.61
CA SER A 262 -10.04 9.82 -13.70
C SER A 262 -10.53 9.01 -12.50
N ALA A 263 -10.61 9.65 -11.33
CA ALA A 263 -11.30 9.07 -10.20
C ALA A 263 -12.82 8.99 -10.48
N ASP A 264 -13.44 7.91 -10.03
CA ASP A 264 -14.90 7.83 -10.02
C ASP A 264 -15.45 8.78 -8.94
N ALA A 265 -16.63 9.34 -9.18
CA ALA A 265 -17.31 10.16 -8.19
C ALA A 265 -17.65 9.33 -6.95
N ALA A 266 -17.29 9.80 -5.78
CA ALA A 266 -17.59 9.18 -4.49
C ALA A 266 -18.06 10.25 -3.50
N ASN A 267 -18.98 9.85 -2.59
CA ASN A 267 -19.41 10.71 -1.49
C ASN A 267 -18.43 10.53 -0.32
N ALA A 268 -17.24 11.13 -0.44
CA ALA A 268 -16.17 10.94 0.53
C ALA A 268 -16.55 11.49 1.91
N ILE A 269 -16.50 10.62 2.91
CA ILE A 269 -16.66 10.91 4.33
C ILE A 269 -15.28 10.98 5.01
N ASP A 270 -14.42 9.99 4.73
CA ASP A 270 -13.08 9.87 5.27
C ASP A 270 -12.12 9.31 4.21
N THR A 271 -11.07 10.04 3.87
CA THR A 271 -10.09 9.63 2.86
C THR A 271 -8.92 8.83 3.43
N THR A 272 -8.94 8.54 4.73
CA THR A 272 -7.91 7.74 5.41
C THR A 272 -7.83 6.35 4.79
N GLY A 273 -6.64 5.93 4.40
CA GLY A 273 -6.43 4.61 3.81
C GLY A 273 -6.87 4.45 2.34
N ALA A 274 -7.32 5.52 1.65
CA ALA A 274 -7.71 5.42 0.23
C ALA A 274 -6.56 4.95 -0.67
N GLY A 275 -5.33 5.39 -0.40
CA GLY A 275 -4.13 4.88 -1.07
C GLY A 275 -3.87 3.40 -0.79
N ASP A 276 -4.13 2.95 0.45
CA ASP A 276 -4.01 1.54 0.82
C ASP A 276 -5.10 0.70 0.13
N ALA A 277 -6.33 1.22 0.06
CA ALA A 277 -7.43 0.61 -0.68
C ALA A 277 -7.08 0.43 -2.16
N PHE A 278 -6.51 1.47 -2.78
CA PHE A 278 -6.04 1.42 -4.17
C PHE A 278 -5.00 0.32 -4.37
N ASN A 279 -3.96 0.29 -3.53
CA ASN A 279 -2.86 -0.68 -3.66
C ASN A 279 -3.31 -2.12 -3.43
N GLY A 280 -4.10 -2.38 -2.40
CA GLY A 280 -4.64 -3.71 -2.12
C GLY A 280 -5.55 -4.21 -3.25
N ALA A 281 -6.45 -3.35 -3.76
CA ALA A 281 -7.33 -3.70 -4.86
C ALA A 281 -6.58 -3.91 -6.19
N LEU A 282 -5.53 -3.11 -6.45
CA LEU A 282 -4.64 -3.30 -7.61
C LEU A 282 -3.98 -4.68 -7.55
N ALA A 283 -3.38 -5.02 -6.40
CA ALA A 283 -2.74 -6.31 -6.18
C ALA A 283 -3.72 -7.48 -6.36
N ALA A 284 -4.95 -7.34 -5.80
CA ALA A 284 -6.00 -8.34 -5.96
C ALA A 284 -6.40 -8.53 -7.43
N SER A 285 -6.61 -7.44 -8.17
CA SER A 285 -6.99 -7.49 -9.57
C SER A 285 -5.91 -8.12 -10.44
N LEU A 286 -4.64 -7.80 -10.21
CA LEU A 286 -3.51 -8.40 -10.92
C LEU A 286 -3.40 -9.90 -10.66
N ALA A 287 -3.57 -10.32 -9.40
CA ALA A 287 -3.50 -11.74 -9.03
C ALA A 287 -4.64 -12.55 -9.63
N GLN A 288 -5.87 -12.05 -9.58
CA GLN A 288 -7.07 -12.79 -9.99
C GLN A 288 -7.32 -12.77 -11.49
N ARG A 289 -6.91 -11.72 -12.18
CA ARG A 289 -7.25 -11.45 -13.60
C ARG A 289 -6.02 -11.09 -14.42
N PRO A 290 -4.97 -11.93 -14.45
CA PRO A 290 -3.69 -11.60 -15.07
C PRO A 290 -3.75 -11.34 -16.59
N GLY A 291 -4.86 -11.69 -17.24
CA GLY A 291 -5.07 -11.49 -18.68
C GLY A 291 -5.68 -10.15 -19.07
N LEU A 292 -6.02 -9.29 -18.11
CA LEU A 292 -6.55 -7.94 -18.40
C LEU A 292 -5.42 -6.98 -18.77
N ALA A 293 -5.74 -5.95 -19.55
CA ALA A 293 -4.87 -4.80 -19.75
C ALA A 293 -4.67 -4.03 -18.42
N PHE A 294 -3.49 -3.43 -18.23
CA PHE A 294 -3.16 -2.76 -16.96
C PHE A 294 -4.13 -1.64 -16.58
N GLY A 295 -4.61 -0.89 -17.57
CA GLY A 295 -5.63 0.14 -17.39
C GLY A 295 -6.94 -0.37 -16.75
N ASP A 296 -7.31 -1.65 -16.98
CA ASP A 296 -8.50 -2.23 -16.35
C ASP A 296 -8.26 -2.49 -14.85
N HIS A 297 -7.06 -2.93 -14.48
CA HIS A 297 -6.66 -3.08 -13.08
C HIS A 297 -6.66 -1.73 -12.36
N ILE A 298 -6.16 -0.68 -13.01
CA ILE A 298 -6.15 0.68 -12.45
C ILE A 298 -7.56 1.22 -12.26
N ARG A 299 -8.46 1.06 -13.25
CA ARG A 299 -9.86 1.47 -13.12
C ARG A 299 -10.56 0.74 -11.96
N PHE A 300 -10.31 -0.56 -11.83
CA PHE A 300 -10.82 -1.34 -10.69
C PHE A 300 -10.32 -0.81 -9.35
N ALA A 301 -8.99 -0.59 -9.22
CA ALA A 301 -8.36 -0.09 -8.00
C ALA A 301 -8.86 1.32 -7.63
N SER A 302 -8.99 2.22 -8.61
CA SER A 302 -9.50 3.57 -8.42
C SER A 302 -10.95 3.57 -7.91
N ARG A 303 -11.81 2.75 -8.50
CA ARG A 303 -13.20 2.60 -8.05
C ARG A 303 -13.30 2.02 -6.64
N TYR A 304 -12.48 1.03 -6.33
CA TYR A 304 -12.43 0.43 -5.00
C TYR A 304 -11.98 1.46 -3.95
N ALA A 305 -10.93 2.22 -4.26
CA ALA A 305 -10.45 3.30 -3.40
C ALA A 305 -11.51 4.39 -3.19
N GLY A 306 -12.23 4.81 -4.23
CA GLY A 306 -13.34 5.74 -4.08
C GLY A 306 -14.39 5.24 -3.09
N ARG A 307 -14.81 3.98 -3.20
CA ARG A 307 -15.79 3.39 -2.26
C ARG A 307 -15.28 3.29 -0.82
N SER A 308 -13.99 3.09 -0.60
CA SER A 308 -13.44 3.02 0.76
C SER A 308 -13.57 4.36 1.49
N THR A 309 -13.62 5.49 0.77
CA THR A 309 -13.77 6.83 1.36
C THR A 309 -15.20 7.15 1.82
N GLU A 310 -16.18 6.32 1.47
CA GLU A 310 -17.61 6.51 1.84
C GLU A 310 -17.94 6.04 3.26
N GLN A 311 -16.95 5.58 4.02
CA GLN A 311 -17.05 5.14 5.41
C GLN A 311 -15.90 5.70 6.23
N GLU A 312 -16.10 5.86 7.54
CA GLU A 312 -15.03 6.28 8.45
C GLU A 312 -14.02 5.17 8.69
N GLY A 313 -12.74 5.55 8.78
CA GLY A 313 -11.61 4.69 9.12
C GLY A 313 -10.87 4.17 7.89
N ALA A 314 -9.83 3.35 8.13
CA ALA A 314 -8.98 2.78 7.08
C ALA A 314 -9.28 1.30 6.86
N ALA A 315 -8.65 0.38 7.63
CA ALA A 315 -8.76 -1.07 7.41
C ALA A 315 -10.21 -1.57 7.44
N LEU A 316 -11.03 -1.08 8.37
CA LEU A 316 -12.41 -1.55 8.53
C LEU A 316 -13.36 -0.96 7.48
N ALA A 317 -13.01 0.19 6.89
CA ALA A 317 -13.75 0.83 5.81
C ALA A 317 -13.51 0.19 4.44
N MET A 318 -12.58 -0.75 4.31
CA MET A 318 -12.32 -1.45 3.04
C MET A 318 -13.59 -2.17 2.56
N PRO A 319 -14.09 -1.89 1.33
CA PRO A 319 -15.32 -2.49 0.82
C PRO A 319 -15.19 -4.01 0.67
N ARG A 320 -16.22 -4.76 1.10
CA ARG A 320 -16.31 -6.19 0.78
C ARG A 320 -16.98 -6.35 -0.57
N LEU A 321 -16.27 -6.92 -1.52
CA LEU A 321 -16.88 -7.34 -2.78
C LEU A 321 -17.50 -8.73 -2.59
N ALA A 322 -18.73 -8.92 -3.12
CA ALA A 322 -19.33 -10.23 -3.12
C ALA A 322 -18.42 -11.20 -3.90
N ALA A 323 -18.22 -12.40 -3.36
CA ALA A 323 -17.60 -13.47 -4.12
C ALA A 323 -18.44 -13.71 -5.37
N GLY A 324 -17.86 -13.50 -6.53
CA GLY A 324 -18.51 -13.72 -7.82
C GLY A 324 -18.69 -15.20 -8.13
#